data_962eb60e088da352371495e23f5d9e9b
#
_entry.id   962eb60e088da352371495e23f5d9e9b
#
_cell.length_a   1.000
_cell.length_b   1.000
_cell.length_c   1.000
_cell.angle_alpha   90.00
_cell.angle_beta   90.00
_cell.angle_gamma   90.00
#
_symmetry.space_group_name_H-M   'P 1'
#
loop_
_entity.id
_entity.type
_entity.pdbx_description
1 polymer ?
#
loop_
_entity_poly.entity_id
_entity_poly.type
_entity_poly.pdbx_seq_one_letter_code
_entity_poly.pdbx_strand_id
1 'polypeptide(L)'
;MLPSDEIIIHGTTSNGKVFRPSDWAERLCGILSSFSKDNRLSYHEWVRPALLNKVRCVEVSPSLEKINPSMFRFLMDFATDNDLQIMRGSDFYPHRQPENQIAESVKDNHEAITEEKIETEQLIEQAEEPTSHVREILPKETASVFAALSVLRPTLNDINQFVEQVNNVQRAQGYRLLGLFEAGKTNAVAVCGFREKTDLVSGRHIHIDDLITMPQSRRCGYASRLLDKVREIAAEQGIAQIHVDCHVGSKRTIAHRVYFQQGFEIQSYHFVCQSE
;
A
#
# COMPACT_ATOMS: atom_id res chain seq x y z
N MET A 1 24.06 10.63 -9.20
CA MET A 1 24.28 12.06 -8.88
C MET A 1 23.03 12.55 -8.23
N LEU A 2 23.13 13.12 -7.01
CA LEU A 2 21.96 13.66 -6.29
C LEU A 2 21.70 15.07 -6.82
N PRO A 3 20.44 15.38 -7.20
CA PRO A 3 20.05 16.77 -7.44
C PRO A 3 20.20 17.57 -6.15
N SER A 4 20.61 18.85 -6.27
CA SER A 4 20.87 19.74 -5.14
C SER A 4 19.64 20.06 -4.26
N ASP A 5 18.45 19.75 -4.75
CA ASP A 5 17.17 20.15 -4.13
C ASP A 5 16.49 19.02 -3.35
N GLU A 6 17.09 17.82 -3.30
CA GLU A 6 16.50 16.71 -2.55
C GLU A 6 16.51 16.96 -1.04
N ILE A 7 15.46 16.49 -0.37
CA ILE A 7 15.33 16.50 1.07
C ILE A 7 15.97 15.22 1.60
N ILE A 8 16.83 15.34 2.60
CA ILE A 8 17.52 14.22 3.23
C ILE A 8 17.01 14.05 4.65
N ILE A 9 16.37 12.92 4.94
CA ILE A 9 16.10 12.49 6.30
C ILE A 9 17.35 11.74 6.77
N HIS A 10 18.13 12.37 7.60
CA HIS A 10 19.42 11.84 8.07
C HIS A 10 19.22 10.91 9.26
N GLY A 11 19.88 9.76 9.26
CA GLY A 11 19.74 8.75 10.32
C GLY A 11 20.48 9.08 11.61
N THR A 12 20.56 10.36 11.95
CA THR A 12 21.02 10.86 13.26
C THR A 12 19.94 11.71 13.90
N THR A 13 19.72 11.51 15.17
CA THR A 13 18.84 12.37 15.98
C THR A 13 19.46 13.74 16.24
N SER A 14 18.67 14.71 16.69
CA SER A 14 19.15 16.04 17.09
C SER A 14 20.30 15.99 18.09
N ASN A 15 20.34 14.94 18.92
CA ASN A 15 21.40 14.69 19.92
C ASN A 15 22.64 13.97 19.34
N GLY A 16 22.73 13.79 18.02
CA GLY A 16 23.86 13.15 17.35
C GLY A 16 23.94 11.63 17.49
N LYS A 17 22.89 10.97 18.02
CA LYS A 17 22.83 9.51 18.11
C LYS A 17 22.38 8.89 16.80
N VAL A 18 23.04 7.80 16.39
CA VAL A 18 22.62 7.02 15.22
C VAL A 18 21.29 6.32 15.50
N PHE A 19 20.33 6.53 14.61
CA PHE A 19 19.00 5.96 14.69
C PHE A 19 19.02 4.43 14.48
N ARG A 20 18.23 3.72 15.24
CA ARG A 20 18.14 2.27 15.23
C ARG A 20 16.69 1.81 14.97
N PRO A 21 16.48 0.70 14.26
CA PRO A 21 17.48 -0.28 13.75
C PRO A 21 18.24 0.23 12.52
N SER A 22 19.40 -0.37 12.23
CA SER A 22 20.31 0.10 11.15
C SER A 22 19.71 0.00 9.73
N ASP A 23 18.65 -0.78 9.52
CA ASP A 23 17.92 -0.98 8.26
C ASP A 23 16.64 -0.13 8.15
N TRP A 24 16.49 0.88 9.01
CA TRP A 24 15.30 1.73 9.06
C TRP A 24 14.99 2.43 7.73
N ALA A 25 16.02 2.91 7.04
CA ALA A 25 15.86 3.63 5.77
C ALA A 25 15.35 2.71 4.66
N GLU A 26 15.89 1.51 4.58
CA GLU A 26 15.43 0.48 3.64
C GLU A 26 14.00 0.04 3.96
N ARG A 27 13.64 -0.09 5.23
CA ARG A 27 12.27 -0.42 5.65
C ARG A 27 11.30 0.69 5.29
N LEU A 28 11.66 1.95 5.59
CA LEU A 28 10.82 3.10 5.28
C LEU A 28 10.61 3.26 3.77
N CYS A 29 11.70 3.19 2.98
CA CYS A 29 11.61 3.23 1.53
C CYS A 29 10.93 1.98 0.94
N GLY A 30 11.07 0.81 1.59
CA GLY A 30 10.43 -0.43 1.20
C GLY A 30 8.89 -0.37 1.28
N ILE A 31 8.33 0.39 2.20
CA ILE A 31 6.88 0.66 2.29
C ILE A 31 6.38 1.32 0.99
N LEU A 32 7.21 2.16 0.38
CA LEU A 32 6.91 2.99 -0.77
C LEU A 32 7.42 2.40 -2.10
N SER A 33 8.18 1.29 -2.05
CA SER A 33 8.79 0.69 -3.24
C SER A 33 7.81 -0.12 -4.08
N SER A 34 8.10 -0.27 -5.37
CA SER A 34 7.41 -1.17 -6.28
C SER A 34 8.35 -2.29 -6.72
N PHE A 35 7.80 -3.45 -7.08
CA PHE A 35 8.56 -4.48 -7.76
C PHE A 35 8.51 -4.22 -9.26
N SER A 36 9.67 -4.23 -9.92
CA SER A 36 9.74 -4.23 -11.38
C SER A 36 9.19 -5.54 -11.95
N LYS A 37 8.92 -5.59 -13.27
CA LYS A 37 8.48 -6.81 -13.97
C LYS A 37 9.40 -8.01 -13.72
N ASP A 38 10.67 -7.77 -13.41
CA ASP A 38 11.69 -8.81 -13.14
C ASP A 38 11.79 -9.23 -11.68
N ASN A 39 10.77 -8.94 -10.85
CA ASN A 39 10.76 -9.26 -9.41
C ASN A 39 11.89 -8.59 -8.58
N ARG A 40 12.55 -7.56 -9.10
CA ARG A 40 13.55 -6.79 -8.38
C ARG A 40 12.86 -5.66 -7.60
N LEU A 41 13.31 -5.44 -6.37
CA LEU A 41 12.87 -4.31 -5.55
C LEU A 41 13.35 -3.03 -6.23
N SER A 42 12.42 -2.25 -6.76
CA SER A 42 12.68 -0.90 -7.27
C SER A 42 12.16 0.10 -6.26
N TYR A 43 13.06 0.87 -5.67
CA TYR A 43 12.63 1.99 -4.82
C TYR A 43 11.85 2.99 -5.66
N HIS A 44 10.94 3.68 -5.02
CA HIS A 44 10.14 4.72 -5.67
C HIS A 44 11.08 5.81 -6.24
N GLU A 45 10.77 6.33 -7.43
CA GLU A 45 11.62 7.34 -8.07
C GLU A 45 11.82 8.61 -7.23
N TRP A 46 10.89 8.91 -6.31
CA TRP A 46 10.94 10.08 -5.44
C TRP A 46 11.38 9.80 -4.00
N VAL A 47 11.62 8.52 -3.63
CA VAL A 47 12.06 8.14 -2.28
C VAL A 47 12.98 6.94 -2.36
N ARG A 48 14.21 7.09 -1.88
CA ARG A 48 15.19 6.00 -1.89
C ARG A 48 16.09 6.02 -0.65
N PRO A 49 16.58 4.86 -0.19
CA PRO A 49 17.58 4.81 0.86
C PRO A 49 18.95 5.25 0.32
N ALA A 50 19.68 5.95 1.15
CA ALA A 50 21.05 6.40 0.85
C ALA A 50 22.00 6.13 2.00
N LEU A 51 23.28 6.13 1.71
CA LEU A 51 24.33 6.07 2.71
C LEU A 51 25.20 7.33 2.57
N LEU A 52 25.04 8.27 3.50
CA LEU A 52 25.79 9.51 3.52
C LEU A 52 26.71 9.52 4.75
N ASN A 53 28.02 9.71 4.53
CA ASN A 53 29.02 9.70 5.61
C ASN A 53 28.92 8.48 6.56
N LYS A 54 28.65 7.29 6.00
CA LYS A 54 28.42 6.03 6.75
C LYS A 54 27.16 6.01 7.60
N VAL A 55 26.26 6.98 7.46
CA VAL A 55 24.95 7.02 8.12
C VAL A 55 23.88 6.69 7.10
N ARG A 56 22.93 5.83 7.47
CA ARG A 56 21.74 5.52 6.67
C ARG A 56 20.80 6.73 6.62
N CYS A 57 20.38 7.09 5.43
CA CYS A 57 19.51 8.25 5.18
C CYS A 57 18.39 7.85 4.23
N VAL A 58 17.35 8.68 4.16
CA VAL A 58 16.33 8.61 3.12
C VAL A 58 16.36 9.88 2.30
N GLU A 59 16.49 9.73 0.99
CA GLU A 59 16.39 10.82 0.03
C GLU A 59 14.96 10.93 -0.44
N VAL A 60 14.40 12.14 -0.38
CA VAL A 60 13.02 12.45 -0.75
C VAL A 60 13.04 13.58 -1.78
N SER A 61 12.46 13.31 -2.96
CA SER A 61 12.31 14.35 -3.99
C SER A 61 11.30 15.40 -3.55
N PRO A 62 11.58 16.70 -3.70
CA PRO A 62 10.62 17.77 -3.43
C PRO A 62 9.34 17.66 -4.25
N SER A 63 9.42 17.02 -5.42
CA SER A 63 8.25 16.79 -6.28
C SER A 63 7.21 15.89 -5.62
N LEU A 64 7.60 15.06 -4.64
CA LEU A 64 6.69 14.17 -3.92
C LEU A 64 5.60 14.95 -3.18
N GLU A 65 5.91 16.14 -2.66
CA GLU A 65 4.92 16.99 -1.97
C GLU A 65 3.73 17.34 -2.87
N LYS A 66 3.99 17.57 -4.17
CA LYS A 66 2.94 17.91 -5.15
C LYS A 66 2.23 16.67 -5.68
N ILE A 67 2.96 15.56 -5.87
CA ILE A 67 2.47 14.35 -6.51
C ILE A 67 1.69 13.48 -5.51
N ASN A 68 2.19 13.35 -4.29
CA ASN A 68 1.55 12.61 -3.20
C ASN A 68 1.79 13.30 -1.86
N PRO A 69 0.99 14.33 -1.52
CA PRO A 69 1.14 15.09 -0.27
C PRO A 69 1.06 14.22 1.00
N SER A 70 0.22 13.18 0.97
CA SER A 70 0.05 12.27 2.12
C SER A 70 1.32 11.47 2.40
N MET A 71 1.96 10.95 1.34
CA MET A 71 3.22 10.23 1.45
C MET A 71 4.36 11.16 1.92
N PHE A 72 4.41 12.36 1.36
CA PHE A 72 5.40 13.37 1.77
C PHE A 72 5.25 13.71 3.26
N ARG A 73 4.03 14.00 3.71
CA ARG A 73 3.72 14.29 5.11
C ARG A 73 4.12 13.13 6.01
N PHE A 74 3.76 11.90 5.67
CA PHE A 74 4.14 10.71 6.42
C PHE A 74 5.67 10.61 6.64
N LEU A 75 6.48 10.89 5.61
CA LEU A 75 7.94 10.87 5.72
C LEU A 75 8.46 11.98 6.65
N MET A 76 7.88 13.18 6.56
CA MET A 76 8.28 14.31 7.40
C MET A 76 7.85 14.10 8.86
N ASP A 77 6.64 13.60 9.09
CA ASP A 77 6.15 13.25 10.42
C ASP A 77 6.99 12.15 11.06
N PHE A 78 7.32 11.10 10.29
CA PHE A 78 8.22 10.04 10.74
C PHE A 78 9.58 10.60 11.19
N ALA A 79 10.15 11.53 10.43
CA ALA A 79 11.41 12.15 10.79
C ALA A 79 11.30 12.97 12.08
N THR A 80 10.23 13.75 12.21
CA THR A 80 9.95 14.58 13.38
C THR A 80 9.70 13.74 14.64
N ASP A 81 8.85 12.72 14.54
CA ASP A 81 8.48 11.84 15.66
C ASP A 81 9.66 11.03 16.21
N ASN A 82 10.65 10.77 15.35
CA ASN A 82 11.87 10.05 15.73
C ASN A 82 13.07 10.98 15.97
N ASP A 83 12.84 12.29 16.05
CA ASP A 83 13.87 13.30 16.29
C ASP A 83 15.03 13.24 15.26
N LEU A 84 14.72 12.85 14.01
CA LEU A 84 15.73 12.75 12.94
C LEU A 84 15.99 14.10 12.30
N GLN A 85 17.24 14.32 11.89
CA GLN A 85 17.63 15.54 11.21
C GLN A 85 17.09 15.54 9.77
N ILE A 86 16.43 16.66 9.39
CA ILE A 86 16.00 16.90 8.01
C ILE A 86 16.91 17.98 7.43
N MET A 87 17.56 17.67 6.32
CA MET A 87 18.57 18.49 5.67
C MET A 87 18.28 18.60 4.18
N ARG A 88 18.83 19.61 3.51
CA ARG A 88 18.79 19.69 2.04
C ARG A 88 20.05 19.05 1.44
N GLY A 89 19.93 18.48 0.26
CA GLY A 89 21.07 17.89 -0.45
C GLY A 89 22.21 18.90 -0.69
N SER A 90 21.88 20.18 -0.85
CA SER A 90 22.83 21.29 -0.95
C SER A 90 23.73 21.43 0.29
N ASP A 91 23.22 21.08 1.47
CA ASP A 91 23.97 21.24 2.74
C ASP A 91 25.09 20.19 2.88
N PHE A 92 24.96 19.05 2.15
CA PHE A 92 25.98 18.00 2.09
C PHE A 92 27.07 18.24 1.03
N TYR A 93 26.75 19.03 0.01
CA TYR A 93 27.64 19.27 -1.12
C TYR A 93 27.79 20.77 -1.44
N PRO A 94 28.41 21.58 -0.56
CA PRO A 94 28.43 23.04 -0.69
C PRO A 94 29.22 23.59 -1.90
N HIS A 95 29.81 22.76 -2.74
CA HIS A 95 30.70 23.17 -3.86
C HIS A 95 30.38 22.50 -5.20
N ARG A 96 29.11 22.49 -5.65
CA ARG A 96 28.81 22.23 -7.07
C ARG A 96 27.84 23.26 -7.61
N GLN A 97 28.41 24.19 -8.39
CA GLN A 97 27.65 25.06 -9.27
C GLN A 97 26.95 24.21 -10.35
N PRO A 98 25.74 24.62 -10.82
CA PRO A 98 25.06 23.91 -11.89
C PRO A 98 25.87 24.05 -13.18
N GLU A 99 26.43 22.98 -13.69
CA GLU A 99 26.92 22.91 -15.07
C GLU A 99 25.71 22.91 -16.00
N ASN A 100 25.46 24.10 -16.55
CA ASN A 100 24.69 24.29 -17.77
C ASN A 100 25.49 23.76 -18.97
N GLN A 101 24.75 23.20 -19.93
CA GLN A 101 25.15 22.85 -21.30
C GLN A 101 25.84 21.51 -21.49
N ILE A 102 25.10 20.56 -22.06
CA ILE A 102 25.33 20.03 -23.41
C ILE A 102 23.98 19.48 -23.88
N ALA A 103 23.25 20.32 -24.60
CA ALA A 103 22.30 19.88 -25.61
C ALA A 103 23.08 19.93 -26.93
N GLU A 104 23.23 18.77 -27.57
CA GLU A 104 23.26 18.58 -29.01
C GLU A 104 23.90 17.23 -29.36
N SER A 105 23.18 16.56 -30.22
CA SER A 105 23.57 15.37 -31.00
C SER A 105 23.04 14.02 -30.47
N VAL A 106 21.82 13.71 -30.82
CA VAL A 106 21.41 12.48 -31.54
C VAL A 106 20.08 12.75 -32.22
N LYS A 107 20.13 13.27 -33.43
CA LYS A 107 19.11 13.04 -34.47
C LYS A 107 19.61 11.89 -35.32
N ASP A 108 18.64 11.14 -35.84
CA ASP A 108 18.74 10.04 -36.79
C ASP A 108 18.88 8.64 -36.16
N ASN A 109 17.70 8.09 -35.83
CA ASN A 109 17.32 6.73 -36.22
C ASN A 109 15.84 6.50 -35.83
N HIS A 110 14.98 7.12 -36.62
CA HIS A 110 13.54 6.84 -36.60
C HIS A 110 13.15 6.43 -38.01
N GLU A 111 13.27 5.16 -38.33
CA GLU A 111 12.60 4.48 -39.43
C GLU A 111 13.11 3.02 -39.47
N ALA A 112 12.41 2.12 -38.83
CA ALA A 112 12.32 0.68 -39.07
C ALA A 112 11.86 -0.15 -37.86
N ILE A 113 10.84 0.27 -37.12
CA ILE A 113 10.18 -0.61 -36.09
C ILE A 113 8.66 -0.30 -36.05
N THR A 114 7.98 -0.34 -37.19
CA THR A 114 6.55 0.01 -37.19
C THR A 114 5.65 -1.16 -37.63
N GLU A 115 6.18 -2.25 -38.17
CA GLU A 115 5.33 -3.36 -38.64
C GLU A 115 5.32 -4.59 -37.71
N GLU A 116 6.37 -4.84 -36.96
CA GLU A 116 6.42 -5.98 -36.00
C GLU A 116 5.70 -5.71 -34.67
N LYS A 117 5.41 -4.44 -34.33
CA LYS A 117 4.68 -4.08 -33.11
C LYS A 117 3.18 -4.23 -33.21
N ILE A 118 2.62 -4.15 -34.41
CA ILE A 118 1.17 -4.18 -34.63
C ILE A 118 0.64 -5.63 -34.58
N GLU A 119 1.42 -6.61 -35.03
CA GLU A 119 1.03 -8.03 -34.91
C GLU A 119 1.17 -8.57 -33.49
N THR A 120 2.08 -8.04 -32.67
CA THR A 120 2.25 -8.47 -31.28
C THR A 120 1.21 -7.86 -30.33
N GLU A 121 0.72 -6.65 -30.62
CA GLU A 121 -0.36 -6.02 -29.84
C GLU A 121 -1.74 -6.68 -30.14
N GLN A 122 -1.97 -7.17 -31.35
CA GLN A 122 -3.22 -7.89 -31.71
C GLN A 122 -3.28 -9.32 -31.16
N LEU A 123 -2.15 -9.94 -30.81
CA LEU A 123 -2.11 -11.26 -30.15
C LEU A 123 -2.22 -11.18 -28.61
N ILE A 124 -2.04 -10.00 -28.02
CA ILE A 124 -2.20 -9.79 -26.57
C ILE A 124 -3.66 -9.46 -26.21
N GLU A 125 -4.48 -9.05 -27.16
CA GLU A 125 -5.89 -8.66 -26.95
C GLU A 125 -6.87 -9.84 -26.88
N GLN A 126 -6.38 -11.11 -27.00
CA GLN A 126 -7.20 -12.32 -26.89
C GLN A 126 -6.84 -13.25 -25.73
N ALA A 127 -6.06 -12.81 -24.74
CA ALA A 127 -6.05 -13.47 -23.46
C ALA A 127 -7.30 -12.98 -22.70
N GLU A 128 -8.39 -13.73 -22.77
CA GLU A 128 -9.56 -13.52 -21.91
C GLU A 128 -9.07 -13.43 -20.47
N GLU A 129 -9.09 -12.20 -19.88
CA GLU A 129 -8.88 -12.04 -18.45
C GLU A 129 -9.83 -13.00 -17.75
N PRO A 130 -9.37 -13.80 -16.79
CA PRO A 130 -10.26 -14.68 -16.05
C PRO A 130 -11.37 -13.83 -15.48
N THR A 131 -12.59 -14.02 -15.98
CA THR A 131 -13.76 -13.24 -15.57
C THR A 131 -13.96 -13.42 -14.09
N SER A 132 -13.51 -12.43 -13.31
CA SER A 132 -13.65 -12.41 -11.85
C SER A 132 -14.70 -11.38 -11.46
N HIS A 133 -15.47 -11.66 -10.43
CA HIS A 133 -16.52 -10.77 -9.93
C HIS A 133 -16.47 -10.58 -8.42
N VAL A 134 -16.85 -9.38 -7.96
CA VAL A 134 -17.02 -9.06 -6.54
C VAL A 134 -18.50 -9.12 -6.21
N ARG A 135 -18.85 -9.77 -5.12
CA ARG A 135 -20.21 -9.78 -4.58
C ARG A 135 -20.24 -9.84 -3.07
N GLU A 136 -21.35 -9.43 -2.49
CA GLU A 136 -21.61 -9.58 -1.06
C GLU A 136 -21.92 -11.05 -0.72
N ILE A 137 -21.44 -11.50 0.43
CA ILE A 137 -21.58 -12.86 0.93
C ILE A 137 -22.77 -12.91 1.88
N LEU A 138 -23.78 -13.64 1.49
CA LEU A 138 -24.95 -13.87 2.33
C LEU A 138 -24.67 -14.93 3.43
N PRO A 139 -25.48 -14.98 4.52
CA PRO A 139 -25.25 -15.92 5.62
C PRO A 139 -25.13 -17.40 5.22
N LYS A 140 -25.86 -17.84 4.20
CA LYS A 140 -25.78 -19.22 3.66
C LYS A 140 -24.48 -19.52 2.91
N GLU A 141 -23.73 -18.49 2.55
CA GLU A 141 -22.51 -18.57 1.73
C GLU A 141 -21.23 -18.30 2.54
N THR A 142 -21.36 -18.05 3.85
CA THR A 142 -20.22 -17.68 4.72
C THR A 142 -19.05 -18.67 4.63
N ALA A 143 -19.32 -19.95 4.42
CA ALA A 143 -18.29 -20.98 4.24
C ALA A 143 -17.35 -20.70 3.05
N SER A 144 -17.82 -20.02 1.99
CA SER A 144 -17.02 -19.76 0.78
C SER A 144 -15.85 -18.80 1.00
N VAL A 145 -15.83 -18.05 2.09
CA VAL A 145 -14.73 -17.11 2.44
C VAL A 145 -13.79 -17.66 3.51
N PHE A 146 -14.09 -18.82 4.08
CA PHE A 146 -13.29 -19.40 5.17
C PHE A 146 -11.83 -19.59 4.80
N ALA A 147 -11.55 -20.20 3.64
CA ALA A 147 -10.19 -20.48 3.19
C ALA A 147 -9.32 -19.21 3.09
N ALA A 148 -9.88 -18.10 2.65
CA ALA A 148 -9.14 -16.84 2.56
C ALA A 148 -8.94 -16.21 3.95
N LEU A 149 -9.98 -16.20 4.80
CA LEU A 149 -9.88 -15.60 6.14
C LEU A 149 -9.01 -16.41 7.10
N SER A 150 -8.94 -17.74 6.98
CA SER A 150 -8.02 -18.57 7.76
C SER A 150 -6.53 -18.28 7.46
N VAL A 151 -6.20 -17.85 6.22
CA VAL A 151 -4.84 -17.37 5.90
C VAL A 151 -4.53 -16.05 6.62
N LEU A 152 -5.51 -15.16 6.77
CA LEU A 152 -5.35 -13.90 7.49
C LEU A 152 -5.34 -14.09 9.00
N ARG A 153 -6.17 -15.00 9.50
CA ARG A 153 -6.42 -15.31 10.92
C ARG A 153 -6.14 -16.80 11.18
N PRO A 154 -4.88 -17.22 11.41
CA PRO A 154 -4.51 -18.63 11.56
C PRO A 154 -5.18 -19.36 12.74
N THR A 155 -5.77 -18.61 13.66
CA THR A 155 -6.57 -19.17 14.77
C THR A 155 -7.93 -19.73 14.31
N LEU A 156 -8.40 -19.35 13.11
CA LEU A 156 -9.61 -19.89 12.49
C LEU A 156 -9.26 -21.26 11.86
N ASN A 157 -9.55 -22.34 12.56
CA ASN A 157 -9.20 -23.71 12.17
C ASN A 157 -10.40 -24.65 11.98
N ASP A 158 -11.60 -24.20 12.34
CA ASP A 158 -12.85 -24.96 12.17
C ASP A 158 -13.87 -24.11 11.37
N ILE A 159 -14.32 -24.64 10.24
CA ILE A 159 -15.23 -23.97 9.34
C ILE A 159 -16.63 -23.80 9.94
N ASN A 160 -17.12 -24.78 10.72
CA ASN A 160 -18.45 -24.72 11.29
C ASN A 160 -18.49 -23.66 12.42
N GLN A 161 -17.48 -23.66 13.29
CA GLN A 161 -17.33 -22.66 14.32
C GLN A 161 -17.17 -21.25 13.69
N PHE A 162 -16.41 -21.13 12.61
CA PHE A 162 -16.27 -19.88 11.88
C PHE A 162 -17.61 -19.38 11.33
N VAL A 163 -18.37 -20.25 10.66
CA VAL A 163 -19.69 -19.90 10.09
C VAL A 163 -20.66 -19.49 11.20
N GLU A 164 -20.69 -20.22 12.29
CA GLU A 164 -21.53 -19.89 13.45
C GLU A 164 -21.15 -18.54 14.06
N GLN A 165 -19.87 -18.31 14.32
CA GLN A 165 -19.37 -17.06 14.87
C GLN A 165 -19.68 -15.87 13.96
N VAL A 166 -19.44 -16.00 12.65
CA VAL A 166 -19.73 -14.92 11.71
C VAL A 166 -21.22 -14.64 11.62
N ASN A 167 -22.05 -15.68 11.47
CA ASN A 167 -23.47 -15.49 11.25
C ASN A 167 -24.22 -15.02 12.50
N ASN A 168 -23.90 -15.57 13.66
CA ASN A 168 -24.66 -15.32 14.89
C ASN A 168 -24.07 -14.16 15.72
N VAL A 169 -22.76 -13.89 15.62
CA VAL A 169 -22.11 -12.87 16.45
C VAL A 169 -21.69 -11.66 15.60
N GLN A 170 -20.88 -11.87 14.58
CA GLN A 170 -20.28 -10.74 13.85
C GLN A 170 -21.31 -9.97 13.03
N ARG A 171 -22.22 -10.67 12.34
CA ARG A 171 -23.31 -10.03 11.57
C ARG A 171 -24.30 -9.30 12.45
N ALA A 172 -24.59 -9.81 13.65
CA ALA A 172 -25.42 -9.11 14.63
C ALA A 172 -24.81 -7.76 15.07
N GLN A 173 -23.49 -7.61 14.91
CA GLN A 173 -22.73 -6.38 15.16
C GLN A 173 -22.46 -5.56 13.88
N GLY A 174 -23.23 -5.82 12.81
CA GLY A 174 -23.13 -5.08 11.56
C GLY A 174 -22.04 -5.55 10.59
N TYR A 175 -21.36 -6.67 10.86
CA TYR A 175 -20.30 -7.19 9.99
C TYR A 175 -20.86 -7.68 8.66
N ARG A 176 -20.27 -7.21 7.57
CA ARG A 176 -20.60 -7.56 6.20
C ARG A 176 -19.34 -8.10 5.51
N LEU A 177 -19.52 -8.96 4.53
CA LEU A 177 -18.45 -9.61 3.79
C LEU A 177 -18.62 -9.41 2.28
N LEU A 178 -17.55 -8.97 1.61
CA LEU A 178 -17.40 -9.04 0.16
C LEU A 178 -16.43 -10.15 -0.18
N GLY A 179 -16.75 -10.95 -1.19
CA GLY A 179 -15.88 -11.96 -1.77
C GLY A 179 -15.62 -11.65 -3.24
N LEU A 180 -14.37 -11.83 -3.67
CA LEU A 180 -14.00 -11.83 -5.07
C LEU A 180 -13.77 -13.28 -5.51
N PHE A 181 -14.47 -13.68 -6.58
CA PHE A 181 -14.44 -15.03 -7.14
C PHE A 181 -13.85 -14.99 -8.55
N GLU A 182 -12.97 -15.92 -8.86
CA GLU A 182 -12.50 -16.20 -10.21
C GLU A 182 -13.47 -17.18 -10.91
N ALA A 183 -13.52 -17.15 -12.23
CA ALA A 183 -14.40 -18.04 -13.01
C ALA A 183 -14.21 -19.51 -12.62
N GLY A 184 -15.32 -20.22 -12.42
CA GLY A 184 -15.33 -21.63 -12.05
C GLY A 184 -14.94 -21.94 -10.60
N LYS A 185 -14.60 -20.95 -9.76
CA LYS A 185 -14.28 -21.15 -8.35
C LYS A 185 -15.49 -20.89 -7.44
N THR A 186 -15.73 -21.80 -6.51
CA THR A 186 -16.78 -21.70 -5.50
C THR A 186 -16.34 -20.95 -4.27
N ASN A 187 -15.02 -20.90 -4.00
CA ASN A 187 -14.43 -20.18 -2.87
C ASN A 187 -13.85 -18.84 -3.32
N ALA A 188 -14.04 -17.82 -2.49
CA ALA A 188 -13.47 -16.51 -2.74
C ALA A 188 -11.93 -16.55 -2.67
N VAL A 189 -11.28 -15.90 -3.64
CA VAL A 189 -9.83 -15.76 -3.70
C VAL A 189 -9.34 -14.46 -3.05
N ALA A 190 -10.25 -13.51 -2.84
CA ALA A 190 -10.00 -12.33 -2.02
C ALA A 190 -11.26 -11.97 -1.24
N VAL A 191 -11.09 -11.45 -0.03
CA VAL A 191 -12.18 -11.15 0.90
C VAL A 191 -11.94 -9.82 1.58
N CYS A 192 -13.01 -9.03 1.73
CA CYS A 192 -13.06 -7.85 2.58
C CYS A 192 -14.20 -7.99 3.59
N GLY A 193 -13.88 -7.95 4.87
CA GLY A 193 -14.83 -7.86 5.96
C GLY A 193 -14.88 -6.43 6.49
N PHE A 194 -16.06 -5.87 6.65
CA PHE A 194 -16.25 -4.48 7.08
C PHE A 194 -17.55 -4.31 7.83
N ARG A 195 -17.67 -3.21 8.55
CA ARG A 195 -18.90 -2.79 9.23
C ARG A 195 -19.03 -1.28 9.26
N GLU A 196 -20.24 -0.81 9.42
CA GLU A 196 -20.50 0.58 9.75
C GLU A 196 -20.26 0.81 11.25
N LYS A 197 -19.57 1.90 11.57
CA LYS A 197 -19.36 2.38 12.94
C LYS A 197 -19.76 3.85 13.05
N THR A 198 -20.06 4.27 14.26
CA THR A 198 -20.29 5.68 14.57
C THR A 198 -19.54 6.03 15.86
N ASP A 199 -18.71 7.06 15.81
CA ASP A 199 -18.02 7.61 16.96
C ASP A 199 -18.08 9.15 16.98
N LEU A 200 -17.60 9.76 18.06
CA LEU A 200 -17.64 11.22 18.23
C LEU A 200 -16.60 11.97 17.42
N VAL A 201 -15.54 11.31 16.95
CA VAL A 201 -14.43 11.92 16.22
C VAL A 201 -14.72 11.93 14.72
N SER A 202 -15.08 10.76 14.18
CA SER A 202 -15.26 10.54 12.75
C SER A 202 -16.73 10.54 12.33
N GLY A 203 -17.64 10.53 13.27
CA GLY A 203 -19.05 10.33 12.98
C GLY A 203 -19.31 8.94 12.40
N ARG A 204 -20.25 8.88 11.45
CA ARG A 204 -20.62 7.65 10.75
C ARG A 204 -19.58 7.32 9.68
N HIS A 205 -18.96 6.13 9.75
CA HIS A 205 -17.90 5.68 8.84
C HIS A 205 -17.97 4.16 8.62
N ILE A 206 -17.36 3.69 7.51
CA ILE A 206 -17.11 2.26 7.31
C ILE A 206 -15.76 1.92 7.94
N HIS A 207 -15.71 0.83 8.70
CA HIS A 207 -14.47 0.25 9.23
C HIS A 207 -14.20 -1.11 8.59
N ILE A 208 -13.04 -1.24 7.96
CA ILE A 208 -12.57 -2.50 7.39
C ILE A 208 -11.86 -3.30 8.48
N ASP A 209 -12.44 -4.45 8.84
CA ASP A 209 -11.87 -5.36 9.84
C ASP A 209 -10.88 -6.36 9.22
N ASP A 210 -11.16 -6.81 7.99
CA ASP A 210 -10.40 -7.84 7.29
C ASP A 210 -10.23 -7.48 5.81
N LEU A 211 -9.01 -7.61 5.29
CA LEU A 211 -8.72 -7.53 3.87
C LEU A 211 -7.63 -8.54 3.52
N ILE A 212 -7.94 -9.50 2.66
CA ILE A 212 -7.03 -10.56 2.27
C ILE A 212 -7.18 -10.92 0.79
N THR A 213 -6.07 -11.20 0.14
CA THR A 213 -6.01 -11.90 -1.15
C THR A 213 -5.16 -13.15 -0.97
N MET A 214 -5.69 -14.28 -1.42
CA MET A 214 -4.98 -15.58 -1.37
C MET A 214 -3.60 -15.45 -2.02
N PRO A 215 -2.54 -16.09 -1.46
CA PRO A 215 -1.18 -15.92 -1.96
C PRO A 215 -1.02 -16.14 -3.47
N GLN A 216 -1.68 -17.14 -4.02
CA GLN A 216 -1.64 -17.50 -5.44
C GLN A 216 -2.39 -16.52 -6.36
N SER A 217 -3.30 -15.70 -5.81
CA SER A 217 -4.11 -14.73 -6.56
C SER A 217 -3.69 -13.27 -6.29
N ARG A 218 -2.50 -13.07 -5.71
CA ARG A 218 -1.96 -11.72 -5.47
C ARG A 218 -1.46 -11.07 -6.75
N ARG A 219 -1.33 -9.75 -6.73
CA ARG A 219 -0.87 -8.91 -7.86
C ARG A 219 -1.83 -8.86 -9.05
N CYS A 220 -3.07 -9.33 -8.89
CA CYS A 220 -4.14 -9.25 -9.88
C CYS A 220 -5.11 -8.06 -9.61
N GLY A 221 -4.75 -7.10 -8.75
CA GLY A 221 -5.60 -5.95 -8.43
C GLY A 221 -6.82 -6.26 -7.55
N TYR A 222 -6.96 -7.48 -7.04
CA TYR A 222 -8.19 -7.93 -6.35
C TYR A 222 -8.48 -7.17 -5.05
N ALA A 223 -7.44 -6.80 -4.29
CA ALA A 223 -7.62 -5.97 -3.09
C ALA A 223 -8.18 -4.58 -3.45
N SER A 224 -7.69 -3.95 -4.52
CA SER A 224 -8.19 -2.66 -5.00
C SER A 224 -9.66 -2.75 -5.41
N ARG A 225 -10.05 -3.78 -6.16
CA ARG A 225 -11.45 -4.00 -6.56
C ARG A 225 -12.40 -4.20 -5.38
N LEU A 226 -11.94 -4.86 -4.31
CA LEU A 226 -12.72 -4.97 -3.07
C LEU A 226 -12.87 -3.61 -2.37
N LEU A 227 -11.79 -2.83 -2.29
CA LEU A 227 -11.82 -1.48 -1.71
C LEU A 227 -12.68 -0.52 -2.54
N ASP A 228 -12.65 -0.62 -3.87
CA ASP A 228 -13.51 0.17 -4.74
C ASP A 228 -14.99 -0.17 -4.51
N LYS A 229 -15.33 -1.46 -4.32
CA LYS A 229 -16.70 -1.87 -3.97
C LYS A 229 -17.13 -1.36 -2.60
N VAL A 230 -16.22 -1.30 -1.62
CA VAL A 230 -16.51 -0.66 -0.31
C VAL A 230 -16.77 0.83 -0.48
N ARG A 231 -16.03 1.52 -1.37
CA ARG A 231 -16.28 2.95 -1.68
C ARG A 231 -17.64 3.18 -2.33
N GLU A 232 -18.03 2.31 -3.27
CA GLU A 232 -19.36 2.36 -3.87
C GLU A 232 -20.46 2.27 -2.80
N ILE A 233 -20.33 1.28 -1.89
CA ILE A 233 -21.28 1.09 -0.77
C ILE A 233 -21.29 2.32 0.16
N ALA A 234 -20.11 2.89 0.47
CA ALA A 234 -20.03 4.10 1.28
C ALA A 234 -20.73 5.28 0.61
N ALA A 235 -20.52 5.49 -0.68
CA ALA A 235 -21.14 6.56 -1.46
C ALA A 235 -22.66 6.40 -1.54
N GLU A 236 -23.17 5.18 -1.78
CA GLU A 236 -24.61 4.87 -1.80
C GLU A 236 -25.29 5.17 -0.46
N GLN A 237 -24.55 5.04 0.66
CA GLN A 237 -25.04 5.27 2.01
C GLN A 237 -24.75 6.70 2.54
N GLY A 238 -24.10 7.55 1.74
CA GLY A 238 -23.71 8.90 2.16
C GLY A 238 -22.65 8.91 3.26
N ILE A 239 -21.78 7.88 3.31
CA ILE A 239 -20.68 7.75 4.27
C ILE A 239 -19.39 8.30 3.63
N ALA A 240 -18.81 9.32 4.24
CA ALA A 240 -17.66 10.03 3.68
C ALA A 240 -16.31 9.38 4.00
N GLN A 241 -16.22 8.56 5.05
CA GLN A 241 -14.95 8.04 5.53
C GLN A 241 -14.93 6.51 5.58
N ILE A 242 -13.78 5.94 5.21
CA ILE A 242 -13.49 4.51 5.31
C ILE A 242 -12.20 4.37 6.12
N HIS A 243 -12.28 3.63 7.20
CA HIS A 243 -11.16 3.39 8.12
C HIS A 243 -10.67 1.95 8.01
N VAL A 244 -9.40 1.73 8.31
CA VAL A 244 -8.80 0.40 8.40
C VAL A 244 -7.68 0.41 9.44
N ASP A 245 -7.65 -0.61 10.29
CA ASP A 245 -6.52 -0.86 11.19
C ASP A 245 -5.53 -1.82 10.52
N CYS A 246 -4.27 -1.44 10.47
CA CYS A 246 -3.22 -2.28 9.93
C CYS A 246 -2.02 -2.32 10.87
N HIS A 247 -1.58 -3.53 11.24
CA HIS A 247 -0.39 -3.68 12.07
C HIS A 247 0.84 -3.02 11.43
N VAL A 248 1.63 -2.32 12.25
CA VAL A 248 2.95 -1.82 11.88
C VAL A 248 3.95 -2.98 11.83
N GLY A 249 4.87 -2.94 10.88
CA GLY A 249 5.95 -3.92 10.78
C GLY A 249 6.11 -4.53 9.38
N SER A 250 7.28 -5.11 9.12
CA SER A 250 7.72 -5.57 7.80
C SER A 250 6.79 -6.59 7.13
N LYS A 251 6.10 -7.43 7.91
CA LYS A 251 5.14 -8.40 7.36
C LYS A 251 3.90 -7.76 6.72
N ARG A 252 3.63 -6.47 6.98
CA ARG A 252 2.45 -5.73 6.49
C ARG A 252 2.79 -4.67 5.43
N THR A 253 4.05 -4.56 5.02
CA THR A 253 4.50 -3.59 4.00
C THR A 253 3.65 -3.62 2.72
N ILE A 254 3.25 -4.81 2.27
CA ILE A 254 2.39 -4.95 1.07
C ILE A 254 1.01 -4.36 1.32
N ALA A 255 0.41 -4.58 2.50
CA ALA A 255 -0.89 -4.03 2.86
C ALA A 255 -0.82 -2.50 2.96
N HIS A 256 0.21 -1.95 3.62
CA HIS A 256 0.41 -0.49 3.69
C HIS A 256 0.49 0.13 2.30
N ARG A 257 1.24 -0.49 1.37
CA ARG A 257 1.32 -0.02 -0.02
C ARG A 257 -0.05 0.01 -0.69
N VAL A 258 -0.85 -1.05 -0.56
CA VAL A 258 -2.20 -1.10 -1.12
C VAL A 258 -3.03 0.06 -0.58
N TYR A 259 -3.00 0.32 0.73
CA TYR A 259 -3.76 1.41 1.32
C TYR A 259 -3.30 2.79 0.82
N PHE A 260 -1.99 3.07 0.78
CA PHE A 260 -1.49 4.34 0.22
C PHE A 260 -1.83 4.52 -1.25
N GLN A 261 -1.68 3.48 -2.08
CA GLN A 261 -2.08 3.52 -3.50
C GLN A 261 -3.58 3.76 -3.68
N GLN A 262 -4.37 3.35 -2.69
CA GLN A 262 -5.81 3.56 -2.63
C GLN A 262 -6.20 4.86 -1.92
N GLY A 263 -5.25 5.77 -1.65
CA GLY A 263 -5.51 7.09 -1.07
C GLY A 263 -5.85 7.09 0.42
N PHE A 264 -5.54 5.99 1.15
CA PHE A 264 -5.62 6.02 2.62
C PHE A 264 -4.43 6.77 3.20
N GLU A 265 -4.68 7.45 4.32
CA GLU A 265 -3.68 8.15 5.12
C GLU A 265 -3.58 7.51 6.50
N ILE A 266 -2.42 7.60 7.14
CA ILE A 266 -2.26 7.23 8.55
C ILE A 266 -2.71 8.43 9.39
N GLN A 267 -3.80 8.27 10.15
CA GLN A 267 -4.36 9.33 10.99
C GLN A 267 -4.15 9.07 12.49
N SER A 268 -3.94 7.82 12.90
CA SER A 268 -3.80 7.46 14.31
C SER A 268 -3.00 6.18 14.49
N TYR A 269 -2.48 6.00 15.69
CA TYR A 269 -1.91 4.73 16.15
C TYR A 269 -2.94 3.95 16.95
N HIS A 270 -3.01 2.64 16.74
CA HIS A 270 -3.83 1.73 17.51
C HIS A 270 -3.01 1.15 18.66
N PHE A 271 -3.38 1.44 19.91
CA PHE A 271 -2.75 0.91 21.10
C PHE A 271 -3.59 -0.19 21.71
N VAL A 272 -2.97 -1.27 22.12
CA VAL A 272 -3.62 -2.41 22.79
C VAL A 272 -2.90 -2.69 24.10
N CYS A 273 -3.65 -2.80 25.19
CA CYS A 273 -3.15 -3.33 26.44
C CYS A 273 -3.96 -4.57 26.82
N GLN A 274 -3.33 -5.53 27.46
CA GLN A 274 -4.05 -6.69 28.02
C GLN A 274 -4.51 -6.32 29.42
N SER A 275 -5.80 -6.55 29.70
CA SER A 275 -6.32 -6.52 31.09
C SER A 275 -5.89 -7.83 31.75
N GLU A 276 -5.16 -7.75 32.86
CA GLU A 276 -4.84 -8.89 33.70
C GLU A 276 -6.10 -9.55 34.27
#